data_cb67fa6c53e863f280a3a873608f4030
#
_entry.id   cb67fa6c53e863f280a3a873608f4030
#
_cell.length_a   1.000
_cell.length_b   1.000
_cell.length_c   1.000
_cell.angle_alpha   90.00
_cell.angle_beta   90.00
_cell.angle_gamma   90.00
#
_symmetry.space_group_name_H-M   'P 1'
#
loop_
_entity.id
_entity.type
_entity.pdbx_description
1 polymer ?
#
loop_
_entity_poly.entity_id
_entity_poly.type
_entity_poly.pdbx_seq_one_letter_code
_entity_poly.pdbx_strand_id
1 'polypeptide(L)'
;CAVAVKADCTVTFGFKKAGCILYPGKAYCGRLIKTEIGYAEELCKEKGYARSCSEEDLCSVPKRAEDGNKGSFGKILILAGSQEYAGAAVLAASAAYSMGAGMVKVVTHRENKEILYAHIPEVLGLFYEDVREDGFSDAFQKSIAWADSIVAGPGMAQSISSELLLDELLECAGDKKMVLDADALNLLAKSSWRKERLDSHMVITPHVVEMARLCGEEPEQIKQNPGKISMDFAKKYHCTVVLKDAVTTVSDGRELYYNQSGNSGMASAGSGDVLAGMLGASLVWGMPVSKTAAITAYIHGKAGDYAAEKYGKKAVTAGKLTDSLSFLKKYE
;
A
#
# COMPACT_ATOMS: atom_id res chain seq x y z
N CYS A 1 3.19 -29.79 0.67
CA CYS A 1 2.68 -31.12 1.05
C CYS A 1 1.88 -31.72 -0.09
N ALA A 2 2.09 -33.00 -0.41
CA ALA A 2 1.35 -33.70 -1.46
C ALA A 2 -0.07 -34.10 -1.01
N VAL A 3 -0.29 -34.23 0.30
CA VAL A 3 -1.58 -34.62 0.88
C VAL A 3 -1.84 -33.79 2.14
N ALA A 4 -3.04 -33.27 2.30
CA ALA A 4 -3.47 -32.54 3.50
C ALA A 4 -4.95 -32.85 3.81
N VAL A 5 -5.28 -32.91 5.09
CA VAL A 5 -6.68 -33.03 5.56
C VAL A 5 -7.36 -31.68 5.38
N LYS A 6 -8.54 -31.65 4.78
CA LYS A 6 -9.42 -30.48 4.76
C LYS A 6 -10.24 -30.44 6.04
N ALA A 7 -9.78 -29.65 7.00
CA ALA A 7 -10.39 -29.55 8.33
C ALA A 7 -11.46 -28.46 8.37
N ASP A 8 -12.52 -28.67 9.18
CA ASP A 8 -13.48 -27.62 9.53
C ASP A 8 -12.90 -26.66 10.56
N CYS A 9 -11.99 -27.19 11.40
CA CYS A 9 -11.32 -26.46 12.46
C CYS A 9 -9.92 -26.98 12.70
N THR A 10 -8.95 -26.06 12.83
CA THR A 10 -7.55 -26.40 13.15
C THR A 10 -7.17 -25.71 14.45
N VAL A 11 -6.71 -26.47 15.45
CA VAL A 11 -6.15 -25.93 16.69
C VAL A 11 -4.63 -25.81 16.52
N THR A 12 -4.08 -24.63 16.82
CA THR A 12 -2.65 -24.37 16.81
C THR A 12 -2.18 -23.87 18.17
N PHE A 13 -1.05 -24.40 18.63
CA PHE A 13 -0.53 -24.12 19.97
C PHE A 13 0.44 -22.95 19.97
N GLY A 14 0.24 -21.99 20.86
CA GLY A 14 1.05 -20.82 21.12
C GLY A 14 1.00 -19.79 19.99
N PHE A 15 1.39 -20.17 18.78
CA PHE A 15 1.45 -19.27 17.60
C PHE A 15 0.71 -19.84 16.40
N LYS A 16 0.10 -18.97 15.60
CA LYS A 16 -0.37 -19.34 14.28
C LYS A 16 0.85 -19.62 13.38
N LYS A 17 0.90 -20.80 12.77
CA LYS A 17 1.98 -21.19 11.85
C LYS A 17 1.74 -20.54 10.49
N ALA A 18 2.80 -20.04 9.84
CA ALA A 18 2.70 -19.45 8.51
C ALA A 18 1.96 -20.35 7.51
N GLY A 19 2.19 -21.66 7.53
CA GLY A 19 1.47 -22.61 6.68
C GLY A 19 -0.03 -22.73 6.94
N CYS A 20 -0.54 -22.25 8.09
CA CYS A 20 -1.97 -22.22 8.40
C CYS A 20 -2.63 -20.88 8.00
N ILE A 21 -1.86 -19.84 7.75
CA ILE A 21 -2.37 -18.51 7.37
C ILE A 21 -2.12 -18.17 5.91
N LEU A 22 -1.08 -18.75 5.29
CA LEU A 22 -0.75 -18.58 3.89
C LEU A 22 -1.40 -19.66 3.01
N TYR A 23 -1.71 -19.32 1.76
CA TYR A 23 -2.14 -20.31 0.77
C TYR A 23 -0.96 -21.13 0.25
N PRO A 24 -1.15 -22.41 -0.10
CA PRO A 24 -2.44 -23.13 -0.12
C PRO A 24 -2.90 -23.67 1.24
N GLY A 25 -2.07 -23.70 2.27
CA GLY A 25 -2.39 -24.32 3.56
C GLY A 25 -3.63 -23.73 4.25
N LYS A 26 -3.83 -22.41 4.17
CA LYS A 26 -5.03 -21.72 4.70
C LYS A 26 -6.33 -22.34 4.19
N ALA A 27 -6.40 -22.79 2.93
CA ALA A 27 -7.59 -23.40 2.35
C ALA A 27 -7.98 -24.76 2.99
N TYR A 28 -7.07 -25.38 3.72
CA TYR A 28 -7.28 -26.67 4.38
C TYR A 28 -7.53 -26.56 5.88
N CYS A 29 -7.29 -25.38 6.48
CA CYS A 29 -7.33 -25.23 7.94
C CYS A 29 -8.74 -25.00 8.51
N GLY A 30 -9.73 -24.60 7.71
CA GLY A 30 -11.00 -24.16 8.21
C GLY A 30 -10.87 -23.01 9.24
N ARG A 31 -11.61 -23.06 10.35
CA ARG A 31 -11.48 -22.10 11.44
C ARG A 31 -10.20 -22.37 12.24
N LEU A 32 -9.26 -21.43 12.20
CA LEU A 32 -8.00 -21.54 12.94
C LEU A 32 -8.17 -21.00 14.38
N ILE A 33 -7.96 -21.85 15.38
CA ILE A 33 -8.04 -21.53 16.80
C ILE A 33 -6.62 -21.57 17.37
N LYS A 34 -6.16 -20.47 17.96
CA LYS A 34 -4.90 -20.41 18.72
C LYS A 34 -5.19 -20.75 20.18
N THR A 35 -4.45 -21.70 20.75
CA THR A 35 -4.52 -22.08 22.17
C THR A 35 -3.17 -21.82 22.82
N GLU A 36 -3.19 -21.14 23.97
CA GLU A 36 -1.98 -20.90 24.77
C GLU A 36 -1.53 -22.20 25.47
N ILE A 37 -0.22 -22.42 25.51
CA ILE A 37 0.40 -23.58 26.15
C ILE A 37 1.61 -23.19 27.03
N GLY A 38 1.67 -21.93 27.50
CA GLY A 38 2.67 -21.46 28.45
C GLY A 38 4.05 -21.19 27.84
N TYR A 39 4.14 -20.72 26.60
CA TYR A 39 5.41 -20.19 26.11
C TYR A 39 5.82 -18.93 26.89
N ALA A 40 7.09 -18.86 27.31
CA ALA A 40 7.64 -17.68 27.93
C ALA A 40 7.66 -16.50 26.93
N GLU A 41 7.10 -15.35 27.32
CA GLU A 41 7.03 -14.15 26.46
C GLU A 41 8.43 -13.67 26.02
N GLU A 42 9.44 -13.84 26.87
CA GLU A 42 10.82 -13.48 26.58
C GLU A 42 11.36 -14.22 25.36
N LEU A 43 11.11 -15.53 25.25
CA LEU A 43 11.50 -16.35 24.10
C LEU A 43 10.79 -15.91 22.81
N CYS A 44 9.59 -15.34 22.95
CA CYS A 44 8.82 -14.82 21.83
C CYS A 44 9.41 -13.51 21.27
N LYS A 45 10.00 -12.68 22.15
CA LYS A 45 10.61 -11.39 21.76
C LYS A 45 11.98 -11.57 21.08
N GLU A 46 12.77 -12.55 21.52
CA GLU A 46 14.13 -12.78 21.01
C GLU A 46 14.18 -13.36 19.59
N LYS A 47 13.19 -14.12 19.16
CA LYS A 47 13.26 -14.91 17.92
C LYS A 47 12.63 -14.28 16.67
N GLY A 48 12.23 -13.00 16.72
CA GLY A 48 11.75 -12.28 15.52
C GLY A 48 10.54 -12.94 14.85
N TYR A 49 9.47 -13.20 15.62
CA TYR A 49 8.23 -13.75 15.06
C TYR A 49 7.53 -12.74 14.14
N ALA A 50 6.91 -13.26 13.07
CA ALA A 50 6.00 -12.46 12.28
C ALA A 50 4.78 -12.03 13.12
N ARG A 51 4.31 -10.83 12.88
CA ARG A 51 3.17 -10.20 13.57
C ARG A 51 1.94 -10.15 12.68
N SER A 52 0.79 -9.86 13.25
CA SER A 52 -0.43 -9.48 12.54
C SER A 52 -1.05 -8.32 13.27
N CYS A 53 -1.54 -7.33 12.53
CA CYS A 53 -2.33 -6.27 13.11
C CYS A 53 -3.70 -6.77 13.56
N SER A 54 -4.25 -6.13 14.57
CA SER A 54 -5.57 -6.36 15.16
C SER A 54 -6.36 -5.05 15.27
N GLU A 55 -7.58 -5.10 15.78
CA GLU A 55 -8.37 -3.88 16.05
C GLU A 55 -7.72 -2.99 17.12
N GLU A 56 -6.96 -3.57 18.04
CA GLU A 56 -6.22 -2.83 19.08
C GLU A 56 -5.14 -1.90 18.46
N ASP A 57 -4.52 -2.32 17.36
CA ASP A 57 -3.53 -1.50 16.67
C ASP A 57 -4.13 -0.22 16.06
N LEU A 58 -5.45 -0.21 15.79
CA LEU A 58 -6.15 0.98 15.29
C LEU A 58 -6.18 2.11 16.32
N CYS A 59 -6.08 1.81 17.61
CA CYS A 59 -5.95 2.81 18.66
C CYS A 59 -4.63 3.60 18.57
N SER A 60 -3.66 3.13 17.80
CA SER A 60 -2.39 3.85 17.55
C SER A 60 -2.48 4.82 16.36
N VAL A 61 -3.58 4.81 15.59
CA VAL A 61 -3.82 5.79 14.53
C VAL A 61 -4.04 7.15 15.18
N PRO A 62 -3.31 8.19 14.75
CA PRO A 62 -3.44 9.51 15.36
C PRO A 62 -4.84 10.06 15.21
N LYS A 63 -5.39 10.57 16.30
CA LYS A 63 -6.67 11.28 16.28
C LYS A 63 -6.51 12.63 15.58
N ARG A 64 -7.57 13.05 14.89
CA ARG A 64 -7.61 14.35 14.24
C ARG A 64 -7.72 15.46 15.30
N ALA A 65 -6.75 16.37 15.32
CA ALA A 65 -6.77 17.49 16.27
C ALA A 65 -7.95 18.44 15.95
N GLU A 66 -8.72 18.81 16.98
CA GLU A 66 -9.89 19.68 16.81
C GLU A 66 -9.53 21.11 16.36
N ASP A 67 -8.35 21.60 16.76
CA ASP A 67 -7.79 22.90 16.38
C ASP A 67 -6.94 22.85 15.10
N GLY A 68 -6.90 21.70 14.43
CA GLY A 68 -6.11 21.48 13.22
C GLY A 68 -6.66 22.23 12.01
N ASN A 69 -5.76 22.58 11.09
CA ASN A 69 -6.11 23.16 9.78
C ASN A 69 -5.68 22.19 8.65
N LYS A 70 -6.08 22.50 7.41
CA LYS A 70 -5.76 21.64 6.25
C LYS A 70 -4.26 21.32 6.08
N GLY A 71 -3.37 22.21 6.53
CA GLY A 71 -1.92 21.98 6.50
C GLY A 71 -1.44 21.00 7.57
N SER A 72 -2.15 20.92 8.72
CA SER A 72 -1.80 20.03 9.84
C SER A 72 -2.04 18.55 9.54
N PHE A 73 -2.90 18.24 8.57
CA PHE A 73 -3.33 16.87 8.26
C PHE A 73 -2.62 16.27 7.04
N GLY A 74 -1.51 16.88 6.63
CA GLY A 74 -0.64 16.40 5.58
C GLY A 74 -1.03 16.85 4.17
N LYS A 75 0.02 17.07 3.38
CA LYS A 75 -0.03 17.46 1.97
C LYS A 75 0.48 16.29 1.14
N ILE A 76 -0.40 15.68 0.37
CA ILE A 76 -0.08 14.47 -0.39
C ILE A 76 0.06 14.83 -1.87
N LEU A 77 1.22 14.53 -2.46
CA LEU A 77 1.43 14.59 -3.90
C LEU A 77 1.17 13.22 -4.49
N ILE A 78 0.33 13.13 -5.50
CA ILE A 78 0.02 11.87 -6.19
C ILE A 78 0.40 12.01 -7.65
N LEU A 79 1.43 11.29 -8.09
CA LEU A 79 1.82 11.12 -9.47
C LEU A 79 1.13 9.87 -10.01
N ALA A 80 0.00 10.04 -10.66
CA ALA A 80 -0.88 8.94 -11.06
C ALA A 80 -1.72 9.30 -12.29
N GLY A 81 -2.18 8.27 -12.99
CA GLY A 81 -2.96 8.42 -14.20
C GLY A 81 -2.11 8.75 -15.42
N SER A 82 -2.61 8.35 -16.55
CA SER A 82 -2.09 8.61 -17.88
C SER A 82 -3.26 8.86 -18.81
N GLN A 83 -3.00 9.07 -20.09
CA GLN A 83 -4.05 9.23 -21.09
C GLN A 83 -5.05 8.06 -21.10
N GLU A 84 -4.59 6.85 -20.77
CA GLU A 84 -5.41 5.63 -20.79
C GLU A 84 -6.04 5.29 -19.42
N TYR A 85 -5.49 5.80 -18.31
CA TYR A 85 -5.81 5.32 -16.95
C TYR A 85 -6.19 6.45 -15.98
N ALA A 86 -7.18 7.27 -16.35
CA ALA A 86 -7.67 8.38 -15.52
C ALA A 86 -8.19 7.93 -14.15
N GLY A 87 -8.86 6.78 -14.09
CA GLY A 87 -9.51 6.26 -12.88
C GLY A 87 -8.56 5.98 -11.73
N ALA A 88 -7.31 5.58 -12.00
CA ALA A 88 -6.31 5.30 -10.96
C ALA A 88 -5.98 6.55 -10.13
N ALA A 89 -5.84 7.72 -10.80
CA ALA A 89 -5.62 8.99 -10.13
C ALA A 89 -6.79 9.39 -9.22
N VAL A 90 -8.03 9.18 -9.69
CA VAL A 90 -9.25 9.45 -8.92
C VAL A 90 -9.31 8.55 -7.69
N LEU A 91 -9.09 7.24 -7.85
CA LEU A 91 -9.16 6.28 -6.74
C LEU A 91 -8.10 6.56 -5.67
N ALA A 92 -6.84 6.80 -6.08
CA ALA A 92 -5.77 7.11 -5.14
C ALA A 92 -6.03 8.42 -4.37
N ALA A 93 -6.47 9.48 -5.06
CA ALA A 93 -6.76 10.77 -4.43
C ALA A 93 -7.97 10.69 -3.50
N SER A 94 -9.05 10.02 -3.90
CA SER A 94 -10.24 9.80 -3.05
C SER A 94 -9.87 9.02 -1.79
N ALA A 95 -9.04 7.98 -1.92
CA ALA A 95 -8.59 7.18 -0.80
C ALA A 95 -7.71 8.00 0.17
N ALA A 96 -6.84 8.86 -0.35
CA ALA A 96 -6.02 9.75 0.47
C ALA A 96 -6.89 10.71 1.31
N TYR A 97 -7.91 11.33 0.70
CA TYR A 97 -8.86 12.17 1.45
C TYR A 97 -9.66 11.38 2.49
N SER A 98 -10.12 10.16 2.14
CA SER A 98 -10.88 9.30 3.06
C SER A 98 -10.03 8.79 4.24
N MET A 99 -8.70 8.81 4.12
CA MET A 99 -7.74 8.56 5.21
C MET A 99 -7.34 9.83 5.98
N GLY A 100 -7.99 10.96 5.69
CA GLY A 100 -7.83 12.18 6.45
C GLY A 100 -6.77 13.15 5.94
N ALA A 101 -6.23 12.99 4.73
CA ALA A 101 -5.31 13.96 4.13
C ALA A 101 -5.92 15.37 4.12
N GLY A 102 -5.13 16.36 4.52
CA GLY A 102 -5.59 17.75 4.54
C GLY A 102 -5.62 18.42 3.17
N MET A 103 -4.67 18.07 2.32
CA MET A 103 -4.59 18.53 0.93
C MET A 103 -4.00 17.43 0.04
N VAL A 104 -4.58 17.25 -1.13
CA VAL A 104 -4.07 16.34 -2.16
C VAL A 104 -3.81 17.13 -3.43
N LYS A 105 -2.62 16.92 -4.03
CA LYS A 105 -2.29 17.44 -5.35
C LYS A 105 -1.99 16.26 -6.26
N VAL A 106 -2.62 16.23 -7.43
CA VAL A 106 -2.43 15.19 -8.44
C VAL A 106 -1.63 15.75 -9.60
N VAL A 107 -0.57 15.04 -9.99
CA VAL A 107 0.18 15.25 -11.23
C VAL A 107 -0.26 14.18 -12.21
N THR A 108 -0.84 14.58 -13.34
CA THR A 108 -1.44 13.66 -14.30
C THR A 108 -1.51 14.28 -15.69
N HIS A 109 -1.77 13.43 -16.70
CA HIS A 109 -1.98 13.91 -18.06
C HIS A 109 -3.18 14.87 -18.14
N ARG A 110 -3.08 15.90 -19.01
CA ARG A 110 -4.09 16.99 -19.12
C ARG A 110 -5.50 16.48 -19.43
N GLU A 111 -5.63 15.42 -20.19
CA GLU A 111 -6.93 14.82 -20.52
C GLU A 111 -7.71 14.35 -19.28
N ASN A 112 -7.02 14.09 -18.16
CA ASN A 112 -7.65 13.65 -16.93
C ASN A 112 -8.23 14.80 -16.08
N LYS A 113 -8.01 16.07 -16.47
CA LYS A 113 -8.38 17.25 -15.69
C LYS A 113 -9.89 17.29 -15.38
N GLU A 114 -10.72 17.11 -16.40
CA GLU A 114 -12.18 17.20 -16.24
C GLU A 114 -12.71 16.05 -15.40
N ILE A 115 -12.23 14.82 -15.64
CA ILE A 115 -12.62 13.64 -14.87
C ILE A 115 -12.22 13.81 -13.40
N LEU A 116 -11.01 14.30 -13.14
CA LEU A 116 -10.51 14.49 -11.79
C LEU A 116 -11.38 15.49 -11.00
N TYR A 117 -11.63 16.67 -11.57
CA TYR A 117 -12.46 17.69 -10.91
C TYR A 117 -13.94 17.34 -10.82
N ALA A 118 -14.45 16.52 -11.73
CA ALA A 118 -15.82 16.03 -11.65
C ALA A 118 -16.05 15.07 -10.47
N HIS A 119 -15.01 14.31 -10.09
CA HIS A 119 -15.09 13.32 -9.01
C HIS A 119 -14.54 13.82 -7.68
N ILE A 120 -13.54 14.72 -7.71
CA ILE A 120 -12.85 15.24 -6.50
C ILE A 120 -12.59 16.75 -6.71
N PRO A 121 -13.60 17.60 -6.52
CA PRO A 121 -13.44 19.04 -6.74
C PRO A 121 -12.45 19.71 -5.77
N GLU A 122 -12.14 19.06 -4.63
CA GLU A 122 -11.19 19.56 -3.62
C GLU A 122 -9.72 19.38 -4.01
N VAL A 123 -9.43 18.57 -5.03
CA VAL A 123 -8.06 18.23 -5.40
C VAL A 123 -7.35 19.41 -6.09
N LEU A 124 -6.06 19.54 -5.83
CA LEU A 124 -5.18 20.43 -6.61
C LEU A 124 -4.60 19.65 -7.79
N GLY A 125 -4.48 20.27 -8.95
CA GLY A 125 -3.94 19.61 -10.15
C GLY A 125 -2.68 20.28 -10.69
N LEU A 126 -1.71 19.48 -11.12
CA LEU A 126 -0.65 19.86 -12.05
C LEU A 126 -0.77 18.96 -13.30
N PHE A 127 -1.06 19.55 -14.43
CA PHE A 127 -1.42 18.83 -15.64
C PHE A 127 -0.36 19.04 -16.73
N TYR A 128 0.03 17.97 -17.43
CA TYR A 128 0.97 17.99 -18.55
C TYR A 128 0.36 17.38 -19.81
N GLU A 129 0.77 17.84 -20.94
CA GLU A 129 0.69 17.17 -22.24
C GLU A 129 2.03 16.52 -22.57
N ASP A 130 3.11 17.30 -22.46
CA ASP A 130 4.49 16.83 -22.56
C ASP A 130 5.26 17.33 -21.32
N VAL A 131 5.90 16.43 -20.60
CA VAL A 131 6.69 16.76 -19.39
C VAL A 131 7.93 17.61 -19.71
N ARG A 132 8.30 17.73 -20.99
CA ARG A 132 9.41 18.54 -21.49
C ARG A 132 9.02 19.99 -21.81
N GLU A 133 7.75 20.35 -21.62
CA GLU A 133 7.28 21.74 -21.78
C GLU A 133 8.04 22.69 -20.83
N ASP A 134 8.33 23.89 -21.32
CA ASP A 134 9.01 24.91 -20.54
C ASP A 134 8.27 25.23 -19.23
N GLY A 135 8.99 25.18 -18.11
CA GLY A 135 8.48 25.47 -16.79
C GLY A 135 7.72 24.34 -16.11
N PHE A 136 7.47 23.19 -16.78
CA PHE A 136 6.81 22.06 -16.15
C PHE A 136 7.68 21.44 -15.05
N SER A 137 8.97 21.19 -15.32
CA SER A 137 9.89 20.64 -14.31
C SER A 137 9.96 21.53 -13.07
N ASP A 138 10.07 22.85 -13.22
CA ASP A 138 10.04 23.80 -12.09
C ASP A 138 8.75 23.70 -11.27
N ALA A 139 7.60 23.55 -11.93
CA ALA A 139 6.30 23.40 -11.27
C ALA A 139 6.18 22.03 -10.56
N PHE A 140 6.76 20.98 -11.14
CA PHE A 140 6.82 19.66 -10.56
C PHE A 140 7.72 19.62 -9.33
N GLN A 141 8.94 20.18 -9.41
CA GLN A 141 9.84 20.29 -8.25
C GLN A 141 9.24 21.11 -7.10
N LYS A 142 8.55 22.22 -7.41
CA LYS A 142 7.78 22.97 -6.41
C LYS A 142 6.67 22.12 -5.78
N SER A 143 6.05 21.22 -6.55
CA SER A 143 5.03 20.30 -6.03
C SER A 143 5.63 19.20 -5.16
N ILE A 144 6.81 18.67 -5.51
CA ILE A 144 7.58 17.75 -4.68
C ILE A 144 7.96 18.44 -3.35
N ALA A 145 8.52 19.64 -3.41
CA ALA A 145 8.90 20.41 -2.21
C ALA A 145 7.70 20.71 -1.29
N TRP A 146 6.54 20.99 -1.86
CA TRP A 146 5.29 21.27 -1.13
C TRP A 146 4.75 20.07 -0.36
N ALA A 147 4.98 18.84 -0.82
CA ALA A 147 4.40 17.62 -0.27
C ALA A 147 5.05 17.17 1.04
N ASP A 148 4.27 16.60 1.94
CA ASP A 148 4.73 15.89 3.13
C ASP A 148 4.93 14.39 2.85
N SER A 149 4.13 13.83 1.93
CA SER A 149 4.34 12.49 1.36
C SER A 149 3.96 12.44 -0.11
N ILE A 150 4.45 11.41 -0.81
CA ILE A 150 4.31 11.27 -2.25
C ILE A 150 3.81 9.86 -2.56
N VAL A 151 2.90 9.74 -3.52
CA VAL A 151 2.48 8.47 -4.13
C VAL A 151 2.81 8.53 -5.61
N ALA A 152 3.49 7.53 -6.16
CA ALA A 152 3.77 7.46 -7.58
C ALA A 152 3.50 6.06 -8.13
N GLY A 153 2.90 6.00 -9.32
CA GLY A 153 2.75 4.75 -10.05
C GLY A 153 1.35 4.36 -10.49
N PRO A 154 0.29 4.57 -9.70
CA PRO A 154 -1.05 4.15 -10.08
C PRO A 154 -1.45 4.68 -11.46
N GLY A 155 -1.57 3.78 -12.46
CA GLY A 155 -2.00 4.14 -13.81
C GLY A 155 -1.10 5.12 -14.57
N MET A 156 0.18 5.26 -14.20
CA MET A 156 1.13 6.17 -14.89
C MET A 156 1.46 5.74 -16.32
N ALA A 157 1.21 4.48 -16.67
CA ALA A 157 1.75 3.80 -17.83
C ALA A 157 3.31 3.73 -17.83
N GLN A 158 3.89 3.16 -18.87
CA GLN A 158 5.35 3.00 -18.97
C GLN A 158 5.89 3.80 -20.19
N SER A 159 5.42 5.04 -20.30
CA SER A 159 5.83 5.97 -21.34
C SER A 159 7.16 6.67 -21.01
N ILE A 160 7.76 7.35 -21.99
CA ILE A 160 8.95 8.20 -21.78
C ILE A 160 8.63 9.30 -20.75
N SER A 161 7.44 9.90 -20.81
CA SER A 161 7.02 10.90 -19.81
C SER A 161 6.98 10.32 -18.39
N SER A 162 6.47 9.09 -18.24
CA SER A 162 6.44 8.41 -16.93
C SER A 162 7.84 8.09 -16.42
N GLU A 163 8.76 7.70 -17.29
CA GLU A 163 10.16 7.48 -16.93
C GLU A 163 10.84 8.77 -16.46
N LEU A 164 10.69 9.85 -17.21
CA LEU A 164 11.26 11.16 -16.86
C LEU A 164 10.71 11.70 -15.54
N LEU A 165 9.39 11.60 -15.34
CA LEU A 165 8.74 12.01 -14.08
C LEU A 165 9.21 11.20 -12.87
N LEU A 166 9.35 9.87 -13.03
CA LEU A 166 9.84 9.02 -11.94
C LEU A 166 11.31 9.31 -11.65
N ASP A 167 12.14 9.50 -12.66
CA ASP A 167 13.56 9.79 -12.48
C ASP A 167 13.76 11.14 -11.77
N GLU A 168 13.08 12.20 -12.21
CA GLU A 168 13.11 13.51 -11.55
C GLU A 168 12.57 13.44 -10.11
N LEU A 169 11.51 12.66 -9.87
CA LEU A 169 10.99 12.43 -8.54
C LEU A 169 12.04 11.80 -7.63
N LEU A 170 12.67 10.69 -8.06
CA LEU A 170 13.69 9.97 -7.29
C LEU A 170 14.96 10.79 -7.04
N GLU A 171 15.26 11.78 -7.89
CA GLU A 171 16.39 12.70 -7.71
C GLU A 171 16.07 13.85 -6.76
N CYS A 172 14.82 14.37 -6.79
CA CYS A 172 14.46 15.61 -6.11
C CYS A 172 13.70 15.41 -4.80
N ALA A 173 13.19 14.21 -4.52
CA ALA A 173 12.33 13.98 -3.35
C ALA A 173 13.07 14.05 -2.00
N GLY A 174 14.39 13.85 -1.97
CA GLY A 174 15.16 13.81 -0.72
C GLY A 174 14.57 12.79 0.27
N ASP A 175 14.44 13.18 1.54
CA ASP A 175 13.92 12.31 2.62
C ASP A 175 12.38 12.28 2.68
N LYS A 176 11.67 12.64 1.62
CA LYS A 176 10.21 12.59 1.58
C LYS A 176 9.72 11.16 1.69
N LYS A 177 8.69 10.94 2.50
CA LYS A 177 8.03 9.65 2.57
C LYS A 177 7.32 9.36 1.25
N MET A 178 7.53 8.17 0.69
CA MET A 178 7.06 7.87 -0.67
C MET A 178 6.43 6.48 -0.75
N VAL A 179 5.37 6.37 -1.53
CA VAL A 179 4.75 5.10 -1.94
C VAL A 179 4.98 4.91 -3.43
N LEU A 180 5.57 3.78 -3.82
CA LEU A 180 5.75 3.38 -5.21
C LEU A 180 4.89 2.15 -5.50
N ASP A 181 3.99 2.24 -6.47
CA ASP A 181 3.05 1.18 -6.84
C ASP A 181 2.99 0.99 -8.35
N ALA A 182 2.45 -0.11 -8.81
CA ALA A 182 2.06 -0.37 -10.19
C ALA A 182 3.17 -0.02 -11.22
N ASP A 183 2.93 0.97 -12.10
CA ASP A 183 3.87 1.30 -13.17
C ASP A 183 5.19 1.87 -12.66
N ALA A 184 5.22 2.56 -11.52
CA ALA A 184 6.49 2.96 -10.90
C ALA A 184 7.34 1.74 -10.54
N LEU A 185 6.74 0.64 -10.07
CA LEU A 185 7.45 -0.61 -9.79
C LEU A 185 7.93 -1.30 -11.07
N ASN A 186 7.13 -1.26 -12.13
CA ASN A 186 7.55 -1.78 -13.43
C ASN A 186 8.76 -1.01 -13.99
N LEU A 187 8.79 0.32 -13.81
CA LEU A 187 9.92 1.17 -14.20
C LEU A 187 11.15 0.95 -13.31
N LEU A 188 10.95 0.76 -12.00
CA LEU A 188 11.99 0.35 -11.05
C LEU A 188 12.65 -0.97 -11.48
N ALA A 189 11.85 -1.96 -11.88
CA ALA A 189 12.36 -3.27 -12.27
C ALA A 189 13.31 -3.21 -13.48
N LYS A 190 13.11 -2.24 -14.37
CA LYS A 190 13.93 -2.04 -15.60
C LYS A 190 15.31 -1.43 -15.34
N SER A 191 15.56 -0.85 -14.16
CA SER A 191 16.79 -0.10 -13.88
C SER A 191 17.35 -0.39 -12.49
N SER A 192 18.62 -0.83 -12.43
CA SER A 192 19.33 -0.98 -11.16
C SER A 192 19.50 0.36 -10.45
N TRP A 193 19.79 1.42 -11.20
CA TRP A 193 19.92 2.78 -10.69
C TRP A 193 18.66 3.21 -9.90
N ARG A 194 17.45 3.00 -10.46
CA ARG A 194 16.19 3.34 -9.78
C ARG A 194 16.00 2.52 -8.50
N LYS A 195 16.37 1.23 -8.51
CA LYS A 195 16.28 0.38 -7.30
C LYS A 195 17.25 0.82 -6.20
N GLU A 196 18.42 1.32 -6.57
CA GLU A 196 19.43 1.83 -5.62
C GLU A 196 19.02 3.17 -4.98
N ARG A 197 17.97 3.85 -5.49
CA ARG A 197 17.38 5.05 -4.88
C ARG A 197 16.35 4.73 -3.80
N LEU A 198 15.97 3.46 -3.63
CA LEU A 198 15.08 3.07 -2.53
C LEU A 198 15.76 3.28 -1.18
N ASP A 199 15.00 3.74 -0.20
CA ASP A 199 15.46 4.01 1.15
C ASP A 199 14.39 3.74 2.22
N SER A 200 14.71 4.01 3.49
CA SER A 200 13.85 3.75 4.64
C SER A 200 12.58 4.62 4.71
N HIS A 201 12.48 5.67 3.91
CA HIS A 201 11.29 6.52 3.81
C HIS A 201 10.30 6.00 2.77
N MET A 202 10.69 4.99 1.99
CA MET A 202 9.93 4.49 0.86
C MET A 202 9.19 3.19 1.18
N VAL A 203 7.95 3.12 0.69
CA VAL A 203 7.10 1.92 0.69
C VAL A 203 6.87 1.51 -0.74
N ILE A 204 7.18 0.27 -1.06
CA ILE A 204 6.81 -0.35 -2.35
C ILE A 204 5.65 -1.30 -2.13
N THR A 205 4.69 -1.33 -3.08
CA THR A 205 3.46 -2.12 -2.94
C THR A 205 3.27 -3.14 -4.07
N PRO A 206 4.26 -4.02 -4.34
CA PRO A 206 4.15 -4.96 -5.45
C PRO A 206 3.08 -6.04 -5.21
N HIS A 207 2.35 -6.42 -6.27
CA HIS A 207 1.72 -7.74 -6.31
C HIS A 207 2.76 -8.80 -6.70
N VAL A 208 2.38 -10.09 -6.64
CA VAL A 208 3.32 -11.22 -6.86
C VAL A 208 4.12 -11.09 -8.15
N VAL A 209 3.49 -10.70 -9.27
CA VAL A 209 4.17 -10.60 -10.57
C VAL A 209 5.11 -9.39 -10.64
N GLU A 210 4.74 -8.24 -10.02
CA GLU A 210 5.62 -7.08 -9.91
C GLU A 210 6.84 -7.41 -9.04
N MET A 211 6.63 -8.11 -7.92
CA MET A 211 7.73 -8.56 -7.06
C MET A 211 8.67 -9.51 -7.78
N ALA A 212 8.13 -10.43 -8.58
CA ALA A 212 8.92 -11.34 -9.40
C ALA A 212 9.83 -10.57 -10.38
N ARG A 213 9.30 -9.53 -11.05
CA ARG A 213 10.10 -8.65 -11.93
C ARG A 213 11.18 -7.88 -11.17
N LEU A 214 10.86 -7.35 -9.99
CA LEU A 214 11.81 -6.62 -9.14
C LEU A 214 12.97 -7.51 -8.67
N CYS A 215 12.68 -8.77 -8.33
CA CYS A 215 13.67 -9.75 -7.87
C CYS A 215 14.40 -10.45 -9.02
N GLY A 216 13.82 -10.49 -10.22
CA GLY A 216 14.31 -11.33 -11.31
C GLY A 216 14.03 -12.82 -11.09
N GLU A 217 12.90 -13.14 -10.45
CA GLU A 217 12.47 -14.49 -10.08
C GLU A 217 11.12 -14.85 -10.73
N GLU A 218 10.73 -16.12 -10.63
CA GLU A 218 9.42 -16.57 -11.10
C GLU A 218 8.33 -16.30 -10.05
N PRO A 219 7.08 -15.97 -10.47
CA PRO A 219 5.97 -15.70 -9.54
C PRO A 219 5.70 -16.83 -8.54
N GLU A 220 5.93 -18.07 -8.92
CA GLU A 220 5.76 -19.25 -8.06
C GLU A 220 6.74 -19.25 -6.89
N GLN A 221 7.96 -18.78 -7.09
CA GLN A 221 8.98 -18.67 -6.04
C GLN A 221 8.57 -17.62 -5.01
N ILE A 222 8.01 -16.48 -5.48
CA ILE A 222 7.48 -15.43 -4.61
C ILE A 222 6.36 -15.99 -3.72
N LYS A 223 5.39 -16.74 -4.30
CA LYS A 223 4.26 -17.33 -3.55
C LYS A 223 4.71 -18.38 -2.52
N GLN A 224 5.78 -19.12 -2.79
CA GLN A 224 6.27 -20.16 -1.87
C GLN A 224 6.83 -19.56 -0.56
N ASN A 225 7.47 -18.39 -0.62
CA ASN A 225 8.14 -17.79 0.52
C ASN A 225 7.96 -16.25 0.59
N PRO A 226 6.70 -15.74 0.60
CA PRO A 226 6.43 -14.31 0.49
C PRO A 226 7.08 -13.49 1.63
N GLY A 227 7.09 -14.04 2.85
CA GLY A 227 7.70 -13.37 4.00
C GLY A 227 9.22 -13.24 3.87
N LYS A 228 9.91 -14.33 3.49
CA LYS A 228 11.37 -14.30 3.31
C LYS A 228 11.76 -13.35 2.19
N ILE A 229 11.08 -13.42 1.04
CA ILE A 229 11.39 -12.57 -0.11
C ILE A 229 11.15 -11.10 0.21
N SER A 230 10.04 -10.76 0.89
CA SER A 230 9.78 -9.39 1.35
C SER A 230 10.85 -8.89 2.30
N MET A 231 11.30 -9.72 3.25
CA MET A 231 12.37 -9.37 4.20
C MET A 231 13.71 -9.17 3.50
N ASP A 232 14.11 -10.09 2.62
CA ASP A 232 15.40 -10.04 1.92
C ASP A 232 15.47 -8.83 0.99
N PHE A 233 14.39 -8.53 0.24
CA PHE A 233 14.31 -7.35 -0.61
C PHE A 233 14.35 -6.05 0.21
N ALA A 234 13.53 -5.95 1.24
CA ALA A 234 13.49 -4.80 2.14
C ALA A 234 14.86 -4.53 2.79
N LYS A 235 15.54 -5.58 3.23
CA LYS A 235 16.88 -5.47 3.81
C LYS A 235 17.92 -5.02 2.78
N LYS A 236 17.84 -5.54 1.54
CA LYS A 236 18.79 -5.21 0.47
C LYS A 236 18.69 -3.75 0.04
N TYR A 237 17.46 -3.24 -0.10
CA TYR A 237 17.21 -1.90 -0.63
C TYR A 237 16.78 -0.89 0.44
N HIS A 238 16.81 -1.29 1.73
CA HIS A 238 16.48 -0.44 2.88
C HIS A 238 15.09 0.20 2.84
N CYS A 239 14.11 -0.44 2.18
CA CYS A 239 12.74 0.07 2.03
C CYS A 239 11.71 -0.79 2.77
N THR A 240 10.47 -0.33 2.83
CA THR A 240 9.34 -1.15 3.30
C THR A 240 8.65 -1.80 2.10
N VAL A 241 8.46 -3.11 2.16
CA VAL A 241 7.75 -3.90 1.14
C VAL A 241 6.37 -4.25 1.64
N VAL A 242 5.33 -3.94 0.86
CA VAL A 242 3.95 -4.40 1.04
C VAL A 242 3.62 -5.34 -0.12
N LEU A 243 3.96 -6.61 0.02
CA LEU A 243 3.71 -7.63 -1.01
C LEU A 243 2.24 -8.04 -0.99
N LYS A 244 1.52 -7.62 -2.03
CA LYS A 244 0.06 -7.85 -2.19
C LYS A 244 -0.19 -9.27 -2.70
N ASP A 245 -0.96 -10.04 -1.93
CA ASP A 245 -1.52 -11.35 -2.31
C ASP A 245 -2.77 -11.59 -1.44
N ALA A 246 -3.36 -12.77 -1.52
CA ALA A 246 -4.47 -13.21 -0.67
C ALA A 246 -4.19 -13.06 0.85
N VAL A 247 -2.93 -13.03 1.24
CA VAL A 247 -2.43 -12.59 2.54
C VAL A 247 -1.28 -11.63 2.28
N THR A 248 -1.54 -10.34 2.43
CA THR A 248 -0.52 -9.31 2.22
C THR A 248 0.58 -9.42 3.27
N THR A 249 1.82 -9.34 2.83
CA THR A 249 3.01 -9.38 3.69
C THR A 249 3.63 -7.99 3.75
N VAL A 250 3.97 -7.50 4.95
CA VAL A 250 4.65 -6.21 5.13
C VAL A 250 5.97 -6.43 5.86
N SER A 251 7.06 -5.89 5.34
CA SER A 251 8.38 -5.99 5.98
C SER A 251 9.29 -4.80 5.65
N ASP A 252 10.12 -4.40 6.62
CA ASP A 252 11.24 -3.47 6.46
C ASP A 252 12.63 -4.18 6.52
N GLY A 253 12.62 -5.52 6.43
CA GLY A 253 13.82 -6.35 6.57
C GLY A 253 14.19 -6.71 8.01
N ARG A 254 13.51 -6.13 9.02
CA ARG A 254 13.68 -6.43 10.46
C ARG A 254 12.40 -7.01 11.04
N GLU A 255 11.29 -6.37 10.78
CA GLU A 255 9.95 -6.81 11.19
C GLU A 255 9.19 -7.41 10.01
N LEU A 256 8.32 -8.37 10.31
CA LEU A 256 7.48 -9.05 9.33
C LEU A 256 6.05 -9.09 9.85
N TYR A 257 5.11 -8.63 9.02
CA TYR A 257 3.67 -8.69 9.30
C TYR A 257 2.95 -9.49 8.22
N TYR A 258 1.99 -10.33 8.65
CA TYR A 258 1.04 -10.98 7.77
C TYR A 258 -0.36 -10.38 8.00
N ASN A 259 -0.89 -9.70 7.00
CA ASN A 259 -2.24 -9.15 7.08
C ASN A 259 -3.29 -10.25 6.85
N GLN A 260 -4.13 -10.49 7.84
CA GLN A 260 -5.18 -11.50 7.80
C GLN A 260 -6.59 -10.90 7.56
N SER A 261 -6.72 -9.56 7.46
CA SER A 261 -7.96 -8.90 7.09
C SER A 261 -8.16 -8.91 5.57
N GLY A 262 -9.38 -8.71 5.13
CA GLY A 262 -9.75 -8.70 3.73
C GLY A 262 -10.29 -10.04 3.22
N ASN A 263 -10.85 -9.98 2.04
CA ASN A 263 -11.50 -11.11 1.40
C ASN A 263 -11.37 -11.09 -0.13
N SER A 264 -11.79 -12.16 -0.79
CA SER A 264 -11.67 -12.31 -2.25
C SER A 264 -12.47 -11.29 -3.07
N GLY A 265 -13.42 -10.57 -2.47
CA GLY A 265 -14.14 -9.48 -3.14
C GLY A 265 -13.23 -8.30 -3.49
N MET A 266 -12.11 -8.14 -2.77
CA MET A 266 -11.12 -7.09 -3.03
C MET A 266 -10.27 -7.34 -4.29
N ALA A 267 -10.37 -8.52 -4.90
CA ALA A 267 -9.69 -8.84 -6.16
C ALA A 267 -10.41 -8.17 -7.35
N SER A 268 -10.44 -6.84 -7.34
CA SER A 268 -11.01 -5.98 -8.38
C SER A 268 -10.02 -4.90 -8.79
N ALA A 269 -10.10 -4.45 -10.04
CA ALA A 269 -9.27 -3.35 -10.53
C ALA A 269 -9.45 -2.10 -9.65
N GLY A 270 -8.37 -1.38 -9.40
CA GLY A 270 -8.36 -0.16 -8.59
C GLY A 270 -8.18 -0.39 -7.08
N SER A 271 -8.28 -1.63 -6.57
CA SER A 271 -8.06 -1.91 -5.14
C SER A 271 -6.63 -1.56 -4.69
N GLY A 272 -5.64 -1.76 -5.56
CA GLY A 272 -4.25 -1.34 -5.34
C GLY A 272 -4.10 0.17 -5.29
N ASP A 273 -4.76 0.89 -6.22
CA ASP A 273 -4.72 2.35 -6.29
C ASP A 273 -5.28 2.99 -5.00
N VAL A 274 -6.37 2.39 -4.46
CA VAL A 274 -6.92 2.76 -3.15
C VAL A 274 -5.89 2.56 -2.05
N LEU A 275 -5.24 1.39 -1.99
CA LEU A 275 -4.20 1.13 -0.98
C LEU A 275 -3.03 2.11 -1.09
N ALA A 276 -2.58 2.43 -2.32
CA ALA A 276 -1.50 3.39 -2.53
C ALA A 276 -1.87 4.80 -2.02
N GLY A 277 -3.09 5.28 -2.31
CA GLY A 277 -3.60 6.55 -1.78
C GLY A 277 -3.72 6.56 -0.25
N MET A 278 -4.23 5.47 0.33
CA MET A 278 -4.31 5.28 1.78
C MET A 278 -2.93 5.34 2.44
N LEU A 279 -1.94 4.65 1.87
CA LEU A 279 -0.56 4.68 2.36
C LEU A 279 0.03 6.09 2.28
N GLY A 280 -0.17 6.80 1.16
CA GLY A 280 0.27 8.19 1.02
C GLY A 280 -0.23 9.07 2.17
N ALA A 281 -1.52 8.99 2.49
CA ALA A 281 -2.10 9.75 3.59
C ALA A 281 -1.63 9.27 4.98
N SER A 282 -1.45 7.98 5.18
CA SER A 282 -1.05 7.44 6.49
C SER A 282 0.42 7.67 6.81
N LEU A 283 1.29 7.78 5.82
CA LEU A 283 2.72 8.04 6.04
C LEU A 283 2.98 9.36 6.79
N VAL A 284 2.07 10.34 6.76
CA VAL A 284 2.20 11.60 7.51
C VAL A 284 1.82 11.48 8.99
N TRP A 285 1.36 10.32 9.47
CA TRP A 285 0.96 10.11 10.87
C TRP A 285 2.11 10.17 11.89
N GLY A 286 3.36 10.24 11.45
CA GLY A 286 4.52 10.34 12.35
C GLY A 286 4.97 9.03 12.98
N MET A 287 4.35 7.90 12.64
CA MET A 287 4.75 6.57 13.10
C MET A 287 5.89 5.99 12.22
N PRO A 288 6.59 4.93 12.68
CA PRO A 288 7.53 4.18 11.84
C PRO A 288 6.87 3.69 10.55
N VAL A 289 7.59 3.79 9.43
CA VAL A 289 7.07 3.51 8.09
C VAL A 289 6.50 2.10 7.97
N SER A 290 7.22 1.09 8.45
CA SER A 290 6.79 -0.32 8.41
C SER A 290 5.53 -0.57 9.23
N LYS A 291 5.43 0.01 10.43
CA LYS A 291 4.24 -0.08 11.28
C LYS A 291 3.04 0.62 10.63
N THR A 292 3.25 1.81 10.09
CA THR A 292 2.22 2.55 9.33
C THR A 292 1.71 1.72 8.16
N ALA A 293 2.61 1.15 7.36
CA ALA A 293 2.25 0.31 6.22
C ALA A 293 1.46 -0.94 6.64
N ALA A 294 1.84 -1.59 7.74
CA ALA A 294 1.14 -2.77 8.25
C ALA A 294 -0.29 -2.43 8.73
N ILE A 295 -0.45 -1.33 9.48
CA ILE A 295 -1.76 -0.86 9.95
C ILE A 295 -2.62 -0.43 8.77
N THR A 296 -2.06 0.29 7.78
CA THR A 296 -2.81 0.72 6.60
C THR A 296 -3.27 -0.47 5.75
N ALA A 297 -2.42 -1.49 5.56
CA ALA A 297 -2.81 -2.73 4.90
C ALA A 297 -3.94 -3.46 5.67
N TYR A 298 -3.91 -3.42 7.01
CA TYR A 298 -4.97 -3.97 7.85
C TYR A 298 -6.28 -3.18 7.69
N ILE A 299 -6.22 -1.84 7.71
CA ILE A 299 -7.39 -0.95 7.47
C ILE A 299 -8.00 -1.23 6.10
N HIS A 300 -7.18 -1.33 5.06
CA HIS A 300 -7.62 -1.64 3.70
C HIS A 300 -8.37 -2.97 3.64
N GLY A 301 -7.82 -4.03 4.27
CA GLY A 301 -8.49 -5.31 4.37
C GLY A 301 -9.82 -5.25 5.13
N LYS A 302 -9.87 -4.52 6.25
CA LYS A 302 -11.11 -4.30 7.02
C LYS A 302 -12.15 -3.54 6.21
N ALA A 303 -11.76 -2.51 5.45
CA ALA A 303 -12.67 -1.83 4.51
C ALA A 303 -13.27 -2.82 3.50
N GLY A 304 -12.46 -3.75 2.98
CA GLY A 304 -12.93 -4.84 2.13
C GLY A 304 -13.91 -5.78 2.82
N ASP A 305 -13.70 -6.08 4.10
CA ASP A 305 -14.61 -6.93 4.88
C ASP A 305 -15.95 -6.22 5.11
N TYR A 306 -15.95 -4.94 5.49
CA TYR A 306 -17.16 -4.13 5.61
C TYR A 306 -17.90 -3.97 4.28
N ALA A 307 -17.17 -3.74 3.18
CA ALA A 307 -17.78 -3.68 1.85
C ALA A 307 -18.43 -5.01 1.46
N ALA A 308 -17.78 -6.14 1.74
CA ALA A 308 -18.32 -7.46 1.46
C ALA A 308 -19.54 -7.81 2.32
N GLU A 309 -19.57 -7.38 3.58
CA GLU A 309 -20.74 -7.52 4.46
C GLU A 309 -21.92 -6.72 3.92
N LYS A 310 -21.69 -5.47 3.53
CA LYS A 310 -22.74 -4.55 3.08
C LYS A 310 -23.27 -4.86 1.69
N TYR A 311 -22.39 -5.22 0.73
CA TYR A 311 -22.74 -5.32 -0.70
C TYR A 311 -22.62 -6.75 -1.24
N GLY A 312 -22.08 -7.69 -0.48
CA GLY A 312 -21.67 -9.01 -0.94
C GLY A 312 -20.33 -9.00 -1.68
N LYS A 313 -19.53 -10.06 -1.53
CA LYS A 313 -18.16 -10.16 -2.09
C LYS A 313 -18.08 -9.89 -3.60
N LYS A 314 -19.10 -10.31 -4.38
CA LYS A 314 -19.13 -10.14 -5.84
C LYS A 314 -19.31 -8.68 -6.27
N ALA A 315 -19.82 -7.84 -5.39
CA ALA A 315 -20.15 -6.45 -5.68
C ALA A 315 -19.14 -5.45 -5.06
N VAL A 316 -18.06 -5.92 -4.46
CA VAL A 316 -16.99 -5.05 -3.95
C VAL A 316 -16.25 -4.44 -5.14
N THR A 317 -16.17 -3.12 -5.16
CA THR A 317 -15.39 -2.32 -6.12
C THR A 317 -14.43 -1.41 -5.37
N ALA A 318 -13.43 -0.85 -6.04
CA ALA A 318 -12.48 0.07 -5.44
C ALA A 318 -13.14 1.29 -4.78
N GLY A 319 -14.15 1.90 -5.42
CA GLY A 319 -14.91 3.00 -4.83
C GLY A 319 -15.63 2.60 -3.53
N LYS A 320 -16.21 1.38 -3.49
CA LYS A 320 -16.86 0.87 -2.27
C LYS A 320 -15.88 0.55 -1.15
N LEU A 321 -14.63 0.23 -1.46
CA LEU A 321 -13.57 0.12 -0.44
C LEU A 321 -13.34 1.48 0.21
N THR A 322 -13.21 2.54 -0.59
CA THR A 322 -13.02 3.92 -0.11
C THR A 322 -14.20 4.36 0.76
N ASP A 323 -15.44 4.15 0.31
CA ASP A 323 -16.65 4.47 1.10
C ASP A 323 -16.70 3.71 2.44
N SER A 324 -16.19 2.49 2.45
CA SER A 324 -16.18 1.63 3.63
C SER A 324 -15.15 2.05 4.69
N LEU A 325 -14.21 2.95 4.37
CA LEU A 325 -13.28 3.53 5.36
C LEU A 325 -13.99 4.32 6.45
N SER A 326 -15.25 4.69 6.24
CA SER A 326 -16.12 5.30 7.28
C SER A 326 -16.23 4.47 8.57
N PHE A 327 -15.84 3.19 8.59
CA PHE A 327 -15.77 2.40 9.83
C PHE A 327 -14.74 2.93 10.83
N LEU A 328 -13.72 3.68 10.36
CA LEU A 328 -12.68 4.27 11.20
C LEU A 328 -13.23 5.23 12.24
N LYS A 329 -14.42 5.81 12.03
CA LYS A 329 -15.14 6.66 13.02
C LYS A 329 -15.29 6.01 14.41
N LYS A 330 -15.15 4.70 14.52
CA LYS A 330 -15.21 4.00 15.82
C LYS A 330 -13.94 4.19 16.66
N TYR A 331 -12.86 4.69 16.06
CA TYR A 331 -11.54 4.82 16.67
C TYR A 331 -11.11 6.30 16.80
N GLU A 332 -11.96 7.23 16.35
CA GLU A 332 -11.82 8.67 16.55
C GLU A 332 -12.29 9.07 17.98
#